data_6692b8628e2c7862f68892bc36dcf813
#
_entry.id   6692b8628e2c7862f68892bc36dcf813
#
_cell.length_a   1.000
_cell.length_b   1.000
_cell.length_c   1.000
_cell.angle_alpha   90.00
_cell.angle_beta   90.00
_cell.angle_gamma   90.00
#
_symmetry.space_group_name_H-M   'P 1'
#
loop_
_entity.id
_entity.type
_entity.pdbx_description
1 polymer ?
#
loop_
_entity_poly.entity_id
_entity_poly.type
_entity_poly.pdbx_seq_one_letter_code
_entity_poly.pdbx_strand_id
1 'polypeptide(L)'
;MAKDFDPRRLDVRRFAEEGGELHADEALSRLPRLAAETVDAPADLHVHWHAHGEMRNPRHHEPEVWLHLAADAILPLVCQRCLQPVDMPVALGRSFRFVADEATAAAQDDDSEEDLLALSNSFDLPELVEDELLMELPVAPRHETCPEPVKMSAVDPGFEEAGAERENPFAVLGRLKTGK
;
A
#
# COMPACT_ATOMS: atom_id res chain seq x y z
N MET A 1 -34.77 2.74 3.84
CA MET A 1 -34.48 1.93 2.64
C MET A 1 -32.99 2.16 2.35
N ALA A 2 -32.16 1.17 2.55
CA ALA A 2 -30.77 1.25 2.07
C ALA A 2 -30.83 1.42 0.55
N LYS A 3 -30.33 2.52 0.03
CA LYS A 3 -30.22 2.73 -1.41
C LYS A 3 -29.03 1.89 -1.87
N ASP A 4 -29.28 1.14 -2.94
CA ASP A 4 -28.29 0.24 -3.51
C ASP A 4 -27.33 1.07 -4.37
N PHE A 5 -26.11 1.30 -3.89
CA PHE A 5 -25.02 1.89 -4.66
C PHE A 5 -24.18 0.79 -5.27
N ASP A 6 -23.92 0.89 -6.58
CA ASP A 6 -23.01 -0.01 -7.27
C ASP A 6 -21.57 0.49 -7.08
N PRO A 7 -20.69 -0.25 -6.37
CA PRO A 7 -19.32 0.19 -6.10
C PRO A 7 -18.47 0.31 -7.37
N ARG A 8 -18.81 -0.40 -8.46
CA ARG A 8 -18.08 -0.30 -9.73
C ARG A 8 -18.54 0.84 -10.63
N ARG A 9 -19.64 1.47 -10.29
CA ARG A 9 -20.25 2.57 -11.04
C ARG A 9 -20.84 3.60 -10.09
N LEU A 10 -20.02 4.05 -9.14
CA LEU A 10 -20.44 4.91 -8.05
C LEU A 10 -20.59 6.36 -8.54
N ASP A 11 -21.76 6.93 -8.38
CA ASP A 11 -21.94 8.38 -8.41
C ASP A 11 -21.48 8.94 -7.06
N VAL A 12 -20.23 9.43 -7.02
CA VAL A 12 -19.56 9.83 -5.78
C VAL A 12 -20.29 11.01 -5.11
N ARG A 13 -20.76 11.99 -5.89
CA ARG A 13 -21.48 13.13 -5.34
C ARG A 13 -22.77 12.68 -4.66
N ARG A 14 -23.56 11.88 -5.34
CA ARG A 14 -24.80 11.34 -4.77
C ARG A 14 -24.55 10.46 -3.56
N PHE A 15 -23.49 9.66 -3.60
CA PHE A 15 -23.07 8.81 -2.47
C PHE A 15 -22.77 9.67 -1.23
N ALA A 16 -22.02 10.75 -1.39
CA ALA A 16 -21.69 11.68 -0.31
C ALA A 16 -22.91 12.46 0.17
N GLU A 17 -23.80 12.95 -0.74
CA GLU A 17 -25.02 13.68 -0.39
C GLU A 17 -25.98 12.85 0.46
N GLU A 18 -26.01 11.54 0.23
CA GLU A 18 -26.86 10.61 0.95
C GLU A 18 -26.20 10.02 2.22
N GLY A 19 -24.92 10.38 2.49
CA GLY A 19 -24.15 9.80 3.58
C GLY A 19 -24.04 8.28 3.40
N GLY A 20 -23.74 7.86 2.15
CA GLY A 20 -23.71 6.45 1.78
C GLY A 20 -22.61 5.68 2.50
N GLU A 21 -22.87 4.41 2.75
CA GLU A 21 -21.89 3.46 3.27
C GLU A 21 -21.86 2.20 2.39
N LEU A 22 -20.67 1.75 2.06
CA LEU A 22 -20.41 0.51 1.35
C LEU A 22 -19.35 -0.29 2.09
N HIS A 23 -19.52 -1.59 2.13
CA HIS A 23 -18.52 -2.51 2.64
C HIS A 23 -18.56 -3.79 1.80
N ALA A 24 -17.42 -4.41 1.64
CA ALA A 24 -17.33 -5.71 1.01
C ALA A 24 -16.20 -6.54 1.59
N ASP A 25 -16.37 -7.83 1.39
CA ASP A 25 -15.39 -8.89 1.58
C ASP A 25 -15.04 -9.41 0.18
N GLU A 26 -14.09 -8.72 -0.48
CA GLU A 26 -13.77 -8.93 -1.89
C GLU A 26 -12.72 -10.03 -2.04
N ALA A 27 -12.99 -11.04 -2.87
CA ALA A 27 -12.01 -12.07 -3.15
C ALA A 27 -10.77 -11.45 -3.84
N LEU A 28 -9.56 -11.80 -3.40
CA LEU A 28 -8.30 -11.28 -3.98
C LEU A 28 -8.22 -11.48 -5.50
N SER A 29 -8.81 -12.55 -6.03
CA SER A 29 -8.88 -12.83 -7.47
C SER A 29 -9.59 -11.75 -8.29
N ARG A 30 -10.36 -10.85 -7.66
CA ARG A 30 -11.02 -9.72 -8.30
C ARG A 30 -10.19 -8.43 -8.28
N LEU A 31 -9.04 -8.47 -7.61
CA LEU A 31 -8.04 -7.42 -7.51
C LEU A 31 -6.74 -7.94 -8.18
N PRO A 32 -6.70 -7.98 -9.53
CA PRO A 32 -5.67 -8.72 -10.26
C PRO A 32 -4.26 -8.17 -10.12
N ARG A 33 -4.10 -6.86 -9.94
CA ARG A 33 -2.79 -6.23 -9.74
C ARG A 33 -2.26 -6.57 -8.34
N LEU A 34 -3.12 -6.49 -7.32
CA LEU A 34 -2.75 -6.86 -5.95
C LEU A 34 -2.46 -8.37 -5.85
N ALA A 35 -3.26 -9.20 -6.54
CA ALA A 35 -3.03 -10.65 -6.60
C ALA A 35 -1.68 -11.00 -7.25
N ALA A 36 -1.20 -10.22 -8.23
CA ALA A 36 0.08 -10.43 -8.88
C ALA A 36 1.30 -10.19 -7.96
N GLU A 37 1.13 -9.40 -6.90
CA GLU A 37 2.19 -9.15 -5.91
C GLU A 37 2.28 -10.27 -4.85
N THR A 38 1.27 -11.14 -4.76
CA THR A 38 1.22 -12.22 -3.78
C THR A 38 1.87 -13.51 -4.29
N VAL A 39 2.32 -14.36 -3.38
CA VAL A 39 2.89 -15.67 -3.67
C VAL A 39 2.11 -16.74 -2.92
N ASP A 40 1.78 -17.84 -3.63
CA ASP A 40 1.05 -18.98 -3.05
C ASP A 40 -0.24 -18.58 -2.30
N ALA A 41 -0.90 -17.50 -2.75
CA ALA A 41 -2.10 -17.01 -2.11
C ALA A 41 -3.22 -18.06 -2.12
N PRO A 42 -3.89 -18.30 -0.97
CA PRO A 42 -5.05 -19.16 -0.92
C PRO A 42 -6.17 -18.65 -1.84
N ALA A 43 -6.91 -19.57 -2.47
CA ALA A 43 -7.99 -19.20 -3.38
C ALA A 43 -9.17 -18.48 -2.69
N ASP A 44 -9.26 -18.63 -1.37
CA ASP A 44 -10.26 -18.04 -0.48
C ASP A 44 -9.71 -16.82 0.29
N LEU A 45 -8.59 -16.24 -0.14
CA LEU A 45 -8.10 -15.01 0.43
C LEU A 45 -8.98 -13.83 0.02
N HIS A 46 -9.37 -13.04 1.01
CA HIS A 46 -10.23 -11.89 0.83
C HIS A 46 -9.56 -10.60 1.35
N VAL A 47 -10.01 -9.49 0.77
CA VAL A 47 -9.72 -8.12 1.20
C VAL A 47 -11.01 -7.54 1.78
N HIS A 48 -10.92 -7.04 3.00
CA HIS A 48 -12.02 -6.34 3.63
C HIS A 48 -11.89 -4.84 3.36
N TRP A 49 -12.98 -4.18 2.94
CA TRP A 49 -12.97 -2.75 2.81
C TRP A 49 -14.32 -2.11 3.19
N HIS A 50 -14.23 -0.89 3.63
CA HIS A 50 -15.36 -0.05 3.98
C HIS A 50 -15.16 1.35 3.43
N ALA A 51 -16.19 1.91 2.80
CA ALA A 51 -16.19 3.28 2.29
C ALA A 51 -17.41 4.05 2.81
N HIS A 52 -17.20 5.31 3.16
CA HIS A 52 -18.23 6.22 3.62
C HIS A 52 -18.15 7.54 2.85
N GLY A 53 -19.28 8.00 2.32
CA GLY A 53 -19.41 9.28 1.64
C GLY A 53 -19.86 10.37 2.60
N GLU A 54 -19.19 11.53 2.55
CA GLU A 54 -19.51 12.69 3.39
C GLU A 54 -19.63 13.97 2.55
N MET A 55 -20.68 14.76 2.80
CA MET A 55 -20.75 16.14 2.33
C MET A 55 -20.34 17.08 3.46
N ARG A 56 -19.22 17.79 3.28
CA ARG A 56 -18.82 18.84 4.20
C ARG A 56 -19.31 20.19 3.71
N ASN A 57 -19.99 20.90 4.59
CA ASN A 57 -20.46 22.27 4.37
C ASN A 57 -19.80 23.21 5.38
N PRO A 58 -18.56 23.64 5.18
CA PRO A 58 -17.99 24.68 6.00
C PRO A 58 -18.87 25.95 5.87
N ARG A 59 -19.08 26.66 6.96
CA ARG A 59 -20.07 27.75 7.06
C ARG A 59 -19.95 28.89 6.02
N HIS A 60 -18.90 28.91 5.22
CA HIS A 60 -18.57 29.99 4.29
C HIS A 60 -18.04 29.51 2.94
N HIS A 61 -18.07 28.19 2.63
CA HIS A 61 -17.55 27.61 1.39
C HIS A 61 -18.60 26.75 0.70
N GLU A 62 -18.35 26.44 -0.58
CA GLU A 62 -19.15 25.48 -1.32
C GLU A 62 -19.09 24.09 -0.67
N PRO A 63 -20.15 23.27 -0.78
CA PRO A 63 -20.14 21.91 -0.28
C PRO A 63 -19.00 21.09 -0.89
N GLU A 64 -18.24 20.41 -0.04
CA GLU A 64 -17.15 19.52 -0.47
C GLU A 64 -17.61 18.06 -0.44
N VAL A 65 -17.24 17.33 -1.46
CA VAL A 65 -17.54 15.90 -1.59
C VAL A 65 -16.34 15.11 -1.07
N TRP A 66 -16.57 14.26 -0.08
CA TRP A 66 -15.56 13.45 0.56
C TRP A 66 -15.91 11.97 0.49
N LEU A 67 -14.87 11.15 0.37
CA LEU A 67 -14.90 9.69 0.50
C LEU A 67 -13.85 9.27 1.54
N HIS A 68 -14.29 8.53 2.54
CA HIS A 68 -13.43 7.90 3.53
C HIS A 68 -13.34 6.42 3.21
N LEU A 69 -12.14 5.91 3.05
CA LEU A 69 -11.84 4.52 2.71
C LEU A 69 -11.00 3.89 3.80
N ALA A 70 -11.40 2.72 4.25
CA ALA A 70 -10.57 1.82 5.06
C ALA A 70 -10.54 0.46 4.39
N ALA A 71 -9.37 -0.17 4.35
CA ALA A 71 -9.23 -1.52 3.85
C ALA A 71 -8.15 -2.27 4.63
N ASP A 72 -8.29 -3.60 4.73
CA ASP A 72 -7.30 -4.47 5.32
C ASP A 72 -7.28 -5.85 4.68
N ALA A 73 -6.11 -6.47 4.70
CA ALA A 73 -5.87 -7.84 4.26
C ALA A 73 -4.60 -8.41 4.91
N ILE A 74 -4.49 -9.73 4.95
CA ILE A 74 -3.22 -10.41 5.21
C ILE A 74 -2.74 -11.01 3.90
N LEU A 75 -1.63 -10.51 3.36
CA LEU A 75 -1.14 -10.88 2.04
C LEU A 75 0.14 -11.70 2.14
N PRO A 76 0.21 -12.89 1.52
CA PRO A 76 1.44 -13.67 1.43
C PRO A 76 2.37 -13.04 0.38
N LEU A 77 3.44 -12.38 0.85
CA LEU A 77 4.47 -11.74 0.02
C LEU A 77 5.78 -12.52 0.07
N VAL A 78 6.71 -12.20 -0.83
CA VAL A 78 8.05 -12.83 -0.83
C VAL A 78 8.96 -12.13 0.18
N CYS A 79 9.40 -12.86 1.19
CA CYS A 79 10.39 -12.36 2.15
C CYS A 79 11.70 -11.99 1.44
N GLN A 80 12.12 -10.74 1.52
CA GLN A 80 13.32 -10.23 0.84
C GLN A 80 14.65 -10.74 1.43
N ARG A 81 14.59 -11.55 2.50
CA ARG A 81 15.78 -12.13 3.14
C ARG A 81 15.95 -13.61 2.83
N CYS A 82 14.88 -14.41 2.88
CA CYS A 82 14.97 -15.87 2.68
C CYS A 82 14.24 -16.37 1.44
N LEU A 83 13.53 -15.48 0.73
CA LEU A 83 12.75 -15.75 -0.48
C LEU A 83 11.56 -16.74 -0.28
N GLN A 84 11.21 -17.02 0.97
CA GLN A 84 10.02 -17.80 1.31
C GLN A 84 8.80 -16.90 1.49
N PRO A 85 7.57 -17.43 1.34
CA PRO A 85 6.37 -16.68 1.64
C PRO A 85 6.35 -16.16 3.07
N VAL A 86 5.84 -14.93 3.26
CA VAL A 86 5.61 -14.30 4.57
C VAL A 86 4.28 -13.58 4.56
N ASP A 87 3.42 -13.88 5.52
CA ASP A 87 2.14 -13.22 5.69
C ASP A 87 2.35 -11.82 6.26
N MET A 88 1.96 -10.82 5.47
CA MET A 88 2.10 -9.41 5.83
C MET A 88 0.72 -8.80 6.03
N PRO A 89 0.43 -8.25 7.23
CA PRO A 89 -0.76 -7.45 7.42
C PRO A 89 -0.60 -6.12 6.68
N VAL A 90 -1.57 -5.79 5.84
CA VAL A 90 -1.68 -4.53 5.12
C VAL A 90 -2.99 -3.88 5.53
N ALA A 91 -2.96 -2.62 5.92
CA ALA A 91 -4.15 -1.88 6.31
C ALA A 91 -3.99 -0.40 5.97
N LEU A 92 -5.05 0.20 5.48
CA LEU A 92 -5.10 1.62 5.15
C LEU A 92 -6.33 2.31 5.74
N GLY A 93 -6.21 3.62 5.90
CA GLY A 93 -7.30 4.54 6.22
C GLY A 93 -7.02 5.87 5.54
N ARG A 94 -7.74 6.15 4.46
CA ARG A 94 -7.54 7.33 3.61
C ARG A 94 -8.82 8.16 3.48
N SER A 95 -8.64 9.43 3.22
CA SER A 95 -9.74 10.35 2.93
C SER A 95 -9.44 11.12 1.65
N PHE A 96 -10.36 11.10 0.73
CA PHE A 96 -10.25 11.73 -0.57
C PHE A 96 -11.24 12.87 -0.68
N ARG A 97 -10.80 14.01 -1.20
CA ARG A 97 -11.66 15.13 -1.54
C ARG A 97 -11.89 15.18 -3.05
N PHE A 98 -13.14 15.17 -3.48
CA PHE A 98 -13.47 15.22 -4.89
C PHE A 98 -13.69 16.67 -5.35
N VAL A 99 -13.02 17.03 -6.44
CA VAL A 99 -13.12 18.33 -7.10
C VAL A 99 -13.76 18.20 -8.47
N ALA A 100 -14.04 19.31 -9.15
CA ALA A 100 -14.85 19.31 -10.36
C ALA A 100 -14.26 18.46 -11.50
N ASP A 101 -12.93 18.53 -11.68
CA ASP A 101 -12.22 17.88 -12.78
C ASP A 101 -10.72 17.69 -12.45
N GLU A 102 -10.03 16.94 -13.32
CA GLU A 102 -8.61 16.65 -13.20
C GLU A 102 -7.72 17.92 -13.23
N ALA A 103 -8.10 18.92 -14.02
CA ALA A 103 -7.33 20.17 -14.10
C ALA A 103 -7.38 20.93 -12.77
N THR A 104 -8.54 20.90 -12.10
CA THR A 104 -8.73 21.48 -10.78
C THR A 104 -7.97 20.67 -9.72
N ALA A 105 -8.00 19.33 -9.78
CA ALA A 105 -7.24 18.48 -8.90
C ALA A 105 -5.73 18.77 -9.00
N ALA A 106 -5.17 18.73 -10.20
CA ALA A 106 -3.76 19.01 -10.45
C ALA A 106 -3.34 20.45 -10.05
N ALA A 107 -4.24 21.43 -10.15
CA ALA A 107 -3.94 22.81 -9.76
C ALA A 107 -3.94 23.05 -8.23
N GLN A 108 -4.62 22.18 -7.47
CA GLN A 108 -4.78 22.31 -6.01
C GLN A 108 -3.95 21.29 -5.22
N ASP A 109 -3.36 20.30 -5.89
CA ASP A 109 -2.68 19.17 -5.27
C ASP A 109 -1.51 19.63 -4.35
N ASP A 110 -0.68 20.54 -4.84
CA ASP A 110 0.47 21.06 -4.08
C ASP A 110 0.06 21.84 -2.80
N ASP A 111 -1.15 22.39 -2.77
CA ASP A 111 -1.67 23.20 -1.67
C ASP A 111 -2.65 22.43 -0.76
N SER A 112 -2.96 21.18 -1.08
CA SER A 112 -3.90 20.33 -0.34
C SER A 112 -3.16 19.35 0.55
N GLU A 113 -3.68 19.13 1.77
CA GLU A 113 -3.18 18.07 2.65
C GLU A 113 -3.83 16.71 2.33
N GLU A 114 -4.96 16.75 1.61
CA GLU A 114 -5.73 15.57 1.24
C GLU A 114 -5.50 15.21 -0.24
N ASP A 115 -5.64 13.94 -0.55
CA ASP A 115 -5.61 13.45 -1.92
C ASP A 115 -6.84 13.94 -2.70
N LEU A 116 -6.59 14.57 -3.85
CA LEU A 116 -7.64 15.16 -4.68
C LEU A 116 -7.97 14.25 -5.86
N LEU A 117 -9.25 13.97 -6.04
CA LEU A 117 -9.77 13.18 -7.15
C LEU A 117 -10.83 13.98 -7.94
N ALA A 118 -10.91 13.71 -9.23
CA ALA A 118 -11.97 14.29 -10.06
C ALA A 118 -13.32 13.62 -9.81
N LEU A 119 -14.38 14.42 -9.74
CA LEU A 119 -15.74 13.92 -9.62
C LEU A 119 -16.12 13.03 -10.80
N SER A 120 -16.72 11.89 -10.51
CA SER A 120 -17.23 10.94 -11.50
C SER A 120 -18.63 10.47 -11.14
N ASN A 121 -19.48 10.29 -12.15
CA ASN A 121 -20.79 9.65 -12.02
C ASN A 121 -20.69 8.12 -12.21
N SER A 122 -19.50 7.61 -12.48
CA SER A 122 -19.24 6.18 -12.68
C SER A 122 -17.85 5.83 -12.17
N PHE A 123 -17.61 6.13 -10.89
CA PHE A 123 -16.35 5.87 -10.21
C PHE A 123 -16.24 4.39 -9.85
N ASP A 124 -15.08 3.76 -10.14
CA ASP A 124 -14.80 2.38 -9.74
C ASP A 124 -14.10 2.37 -8.38
N LEU A 125 -14.87 2.18 -7.32
CA LEU A 125 -14.35 2.15 -5.95
C LEU A 125 -13.44 0.94 -5.68
N PRO A 126 -13.73 -0.29 -6.15
CA PRO A 126 -12.78 -1.41 -6.10
C PRO A 126 -11.42 -1.13 -6.75
N GLU A 127 -11.37 -0.37 -7.84
CA GLU A 127 -10.11 0.04 -8.46
C GLU A 127 -9.29 0.92 -7.53
N LEU A 128 -9.93 1.90 -6.88
CA LEU A 128 -9.28 2.74 -5.86
C LEU A 128 -8.79 1.89 -4.67
N VAL A 129 -9.59 0.95 -4.18
CA VAL A 129 -9.18 0.03 -3.10
C VAL A 129 -7.93 -0.74 -3.47
N GLU A 130 -7.85 -1.24 -4.71
CA GLU A 130 -6.69 -1.96 -5.21
C GLU A 130 -5.45 -1.07 -5.30
N ASP A 131 -5.59 0.16 -5.83
CA ASP A 131 -4.51 1.13 -5.95
C ASP A 131 -3.93 1.49 -4.58
N GLU A 132 -4.78 1.80 -3.63
CA GLU A 132 -4.37 2.19 -2.29
C GLU A 132 -3.67 1.04 -1.53
N LEU A 133 -4.19 -0.19 -1.66
CA LEU A 133 -3.54 -1.36 -1.06
C LEU A 133 -2.17 -1.66 -1.67
N LEU A 134 -2.01 -1.46 -2.98
CA LEU A 134 -0.71 -1.59 -3.66
C LEU A 134 0.31 -0.59 -3.12
N MET A 135 -0.12 0.63 -2.82
CA MET A 135 0.75 1.67 -2.24
C MET A 135 1.13 1.39 -0.79
N GLU A 136 0.30 0.67 -0.05
CA GLU A 136 0.57 0.27 1.35
C GLU A 136 1.44 -0.99 1.47
N LEU A 137 1.75 -1.68 0.37
CA LEU A 137 2.63 -2.84 0.41
C LEU A 137 4.01 -2.47 0.97
N PRO A 138 4.57 -3.25 1.89
CA PRO A 138 5.91 -2.98 2.40
C PRO A 138 6.95 -3.13 1.30
N VAL A 139 7.83 -2.14 1.15
CA VAL A 139 8.93 -2.16 0.15
C VAL A 139 9.85 -3.38 0.31
N ALA A 140 9.99 -3.90 1.53
CA ALA A 140 10.84 -5.05 1.81
C ALA A 140 10.18 -5.98 2.85
N PRO A 141 9.21 -6.82 2.43
CA PRO A 141 8.59 -7.80 3.29
C PRO A 141 9.63 -8.73 3.92
N ARG A 142 9.53 -9.02 5.22
CA ARG A 142 10.46 -9.90 5.91
C ARG A 142 9.81 -10.61 7.09
N HIS A 143 10.18 -11.87 7.30
CA HIS A 143 9.90 -12.53 8.56
C HIS A 143 10.66 -11.83 9.70
N GLU A 144 10.11 -11.77 10.87
CA GLU A 144 10.87 -11.42 12.08
C GLU A 144 12.05 -12.40 12.28
N THR A 145 11.76 -13.69 12.19
CA THR A 145 12.76 -14.76 12.17
C THR A 145 12.47 -15.66 10.98
N CYS A 146 13.43 -15.78 10.04
CA CYS A 146 13.27 -16.65 8.90
C CYS A 146 13.19 -18.12 9.33
N PRO A 147 12.31 -18.94 8.68
CA PRO A 147 12.15 -20.35 9.02
C PRO A 147 13.43 -21.16 8.83
N GLU A 148 14.26 -20.77 7.88
CA GLU A 148 15.58 -21.37 7.65
C GLU A 148 16.68 -20.33 7.82
N PRO A 149 17.86 -20.71 8.36
CA PRO A 149 18.99 -19.80 8.50
C PRO A 149 19.48 -19.35 7.12
N VAL A 150 19.51 -18.04 6.89
CA VAL A 150 19.97 -17.46 5.62
C VAL A 150 21.49 -17.41 5.61
N LYS A 151 22.09 -17.97 4.57
CA LYS A 151 23.54 -17.82 4.34
C LYS A 151 23.84 -16.37 3.99
N MET A 152 24.45 -15.64 4.93
CA MET A 152 24.79 -14.22 4.76
C MET A 152 26.10 -13.99 3.99
N SER A 153 26.83 -15.06 3.65
CA SER A 153 28.07 -15.01 2.86
C SER A 153 28.13 -16.15 1.87
N ALA A 154 28.58 -15.84 0.66
CA ALA A 154 28.97 -16.81 -0.34
C ALA A 154 30.42 -16.52 -0.71
N VAL A 155 31.28 -17.53 -0.61
CA VAL A 155 32.69 -17.44 -0.96
C VAL A 155 32.96 -18.41 -2.10
N ASP A 156 33.62 -17.95 -3.16
CA ASP A 156 34.08 -18.80 -4.24
C ASP A 156 35.12 -19.77 -3.65
N PRO A 157 35.10 -21.09 -3.98
CA PRO A 157 36.06 -22.07 -3.47
C PRO A 157 37.53 -21.70 -3.70
N GLY A 158 37.83 -20.92 -4.75
CA GLY A 158 39.19 -20.43 -5.03
C GLY A 158 39.55 -19.11 -4.36
N PHE A 159 38.58 -18.43 -3.67
CA PHE A 159 38.80 -17.09 -3.12
C PHE A 159 39.66 -17.11 -1.83
N GLU A 160 39.55 -18.14 -1.01
CA GLU A 160 40.33 -18.27 0.23
C GLU A 160 41.83 -18.37 -0.02
N GLU A 161 42.27 -19.06 -1.10
CA GLU A 161 43.67 -19.16 -1.47
C GLU A 161 44.27 -17.80 -1.94
N ALA A 162 43.46 -16.96 -2.59
CA ALA A 162 43.89 -15.63 -3.05
C ALA A 162 43.88 -14.55 -1.96
N GLY A 163 43.13 -14.76 -0.88
CA GLY A 163 42.95 -13.81 0.23
C GLY A 163 43.99 -13.90 1.33
N ALA A 164 44.65 -15.05 1.46
CA ALA A 164 45.62 -15.33 2.54
C ALA A 164 46.94 -14.51 2.45
N GLU A 165 47.26 -13.96 1.28
CA GLU A 165 48.52 -13.21 1.06
C GLU A 165 48.38 -11.67 1.06
N ARG A 166 47.18 -11.14 1.17
CA ARG A 166 47.00 -9.65 1.18
C ARG A 166 46.88 -9.13 2.59
N GLU A 167 47.92 -8.41 3.04
CA GLU A 167 47.82 -7.61 4.26
C GLU A 167 46.65 -6.65 4.14
N ASN A 168 45.80 -6.61 5.18
CA ASN A 168 44.66 -5.67 5.23
C ASN A 168 45.18 -4.22 5.16
N PRO A 169 44.92 -3.48 4.08
CA PRO A 169 45.44 -2.12 3.91
C PRO A 169 44.94 -1.16 5.00
N PHE A 170 43.88 -1.54 5.72
CA PHE A 170 43.31 -0.77 6.83
C PHE A 170 43.86 -1.16 8.21
N ALA A 171 44.75 -2.16 8.31
CA ALA A 171 45.37 -2.54 9.58
C ALA A 171 46.12 -1.37 10.26
N VAL A 172 46.59 -0.40 9.47
CA VAL A 172 47.24 0.84 9.93
C VAL A 172 46.29 1.70 10.77
N LEU A 173 44.97 1.67 10.49
CA LEU A 173 43.95 2.44 11.24
C LEU A 173 43.76 1.94 12.68
N GLY A 174 44.11 0.69 12.97
CA GLY A 174 44.15 0.16 14.35
C GLY A 174 45.09 0.92 15.28
N ARG A 175 46.11 1.57 14.74
CA ARG A 175 47.09 2.37 15.48
C ARG A 175 46.60 3.78 15.85
N LEU A 176 45.54 4.26 15.18
CA LEU A 176 44.98 5.60 15.46
C LEU A 176 44.06 5.61 16.68
N LYS A 177 43.72 4.46 17.25
CA LYS A 177 42.79 4.34 18.41
C LYS A 177 43.46 4.48 19.78
N THR A 178 44.76 4.66 19.85
CA THR A 178 45.55 4.73 21.12
C THR A 178 46.14 6.10 21.43
N GLY A 179 45.52 7.17 20.94
CA GLY A 179 45.88 8.56 21.32
C GLY A 179 44.89 9.12 22.33
N LYS A 180 45.06 8.84 23.65
CA LYS A 180 44.51 9.58 24.73
C LYS A 180 45.66 9.99 25.66
#